data_66e3cd0ed7e80a8da919f4e9cec3796e
#
_entry.id   66e3cd0ed7e80a8da919f4e9cec3796e
#
_cell.length_a   1.000
_cell.length_b   1.000
_cell.length_c   1.000
_cell.angle_alpha   90.00
_cell.angle_beta   90.00
_cell.angle_gamma   90.00
#
_symmetry.space_group_name_H-M   'P 1'
#
loop_
_entity.id
_entity.type
_entity.pdbx_description
1 polymer ?
#
loop_
_entity_poly.entity_id
_entity_poly.type
_entity_poly.pdbx_seq_one_letter_code
_entity_poly.pdbx_strand_id
1 'polypeptide(L)'
;MFIELTDHLRCPADHDEAFLVLLPDQVEARDVRSGRLGCPICGWETTFTDGVVDFGGSAPATRPTALTVDAIRTFLGLSGPGGFAAIVGGPGSLARELGEQVRGVSWVLVNPPAGTRADPPSSVVHAGRLPLKAASMRGIVVGTDYSSDAKWVRDAIGAVLPGLRFVVEGPVMELPGVDVLGETDGMWVGRRSSDR
;
A
#
# COMPACT_ATOMS: atom_id res chain seq x y z
N MET A 1 -6.81 -11.92 -1.38
CA MET A 1 -5.82 -11.25 -0.47
C MET A 1 -4.77 -12.28 -0.07
N PHE A 2 -3.49 -11.92 -0.22
CA PHE A 2 -2.40 -12.78 0.22
C PHE A 2 -2.42 -12.96 1.76
N ILE A 3 -2.32 -14.18 2.26
CA ILE A 3 -2.58 -14.48 3.69
C ILE A 3 -1.61 -13.74 4.62
N GLU A 4 -0.34 -13.60 4.24
CA GLU A 4 0.68 -12.91 5.03
C GLU A 4 0.48 -11.39 5.07
N LEU A 5 -0.37 -10.83 4.20
CA LEU A 5 -0.67 -9.40 4.26
C LEU A 5 -1.33 -9.03 5.59
N THR A 6 -2.04 -9.96 6.24
CA THR A 6 -2.67 -9.71 7.55
C THR A 6 -1.68 -9.19 8.59
N ASP A 7 -0.42 -9.65 8.56
CA ASP A 7 0.63 -9.21 9.47
C ASP A 7 1.05 -7.76 9.25
N HIS A 8 0.73 -7.20 8.09
CA HIS A 8 1.08 -5.84 7.68
C HIS A 8 -0.10 -4.86 7.74
N LEU A 9 -1.31 -5.37 7.99
CA LEU A 9 -2.51 -4.55 8.13
C LEU A 9 -2.70 -4.06 9.57
N ARG A 10 -3.27 -2.86 9.72
CA ARG A 10 -3.68 -2.30 11.01
C ARG A 10 -5.17 -2.01 11.06
N CYS A 11 -5.72 -1.97 12.27
CA CYS A 11 -7.10 -1.56 12.51
C CYS A 11 -7.35 -0.12 12.04
N PRO A 12 -8.52 0.18 11.42
CA PRO A 12 -8.88 1.52 11.03
C PRO A 12 -9.33 2.40 12.20
N ALA A 13 -9.66 1.81 13.35
CA ALA A 13 -10.07 2.57 14.53
C ALA A 13 -8.89 3.33 15.16
N ASP A 14 -9.23 4.35 15.94
CA ASP A 14 -8.25 5.22 16.58
C ASP A 14 -7.81 4.64 17.94
N HIS A 15 -6.81 3.79 17.91
CA HIS A 15 -6.11 3.21 19.07
C HIS A 15 -4.69 2.84 18.66
N ASP A 16 -3.88 2.42 19.63
CA ASP A 16 -2.52 1.95 19.37
C ASP A 16 -2.50 0.84 18.32
N GLU A 17 -1.43 0.81 17.51
CA GLU A 17 -1.29 -0.17 16.43
C GLU A 17 -1.41 -1.60 16.97
N ALA A 18 -2.36 -2.35 16.44
CA ALA A 18 -2.61 -3.73 16.81
C ALA A 18 -2.66 -4.62 15.55
N PHE A 19 -2.37 -5.90 15.75
CA PHE A 19 -2.56 -6.89 14.71
C PHE A 19 -4.06 -7.14 14.48
N LEU A 20 -4.40 -7.52 13.24
CA LEU A 20 -5.73 -8.01 12.91
C LEU A 20 -5.75 -9.54 12.95
N VAL A 21 -6.88 -10.12 13.32
CA VAL A 21 -7.13 -11.55 13.28
C VAL A 21 -7.86 -11.88 11.98
N LEU A 22 -7.30 -12.79 11.19
CA LEU A 22 -7.92 -13.30 9.97
C LEU A 22 -8.61 -14.65 10.26
N LEU A 23 -9.89 -14.73 9.93
CA LEU A 23 -10.67 -15.97 9.89
C LEU A 23 -11.03 -16.24 8.43
N PRO A 24 -10.27 -17.08 7.71
CA PRO A 24 -10.52 -17.35 6.31
C PRO A 24 -11.67 -18.35 6.14
N ASP A 25 -12.56 -18.07 5.19
CA ASP A 25 -13.62 -19.02 4.78
C ASP A 25 -13.17 -19.82 3.57
N GLN A 26 -12.50 -19.18 2.60
CA GLN A 26 -11.99 -19.81 1.39
C GLN A 26 -10.55 -19.38 1.13
N VAL A 27 -9.68 -20.38 0.94
CA VAL A 27 -8.25 -20.18 0.66
C VAL A 27 -7.87 -20.98 -0.58
N GLU A 28 -7.21 -20.33 -1.53
CA GLU A 28 -6.64 -20.95 -2.72
C GLU A 28 -5.12 -20.75 -2.70
N ALA A 29 -4.37 -21.82 -2.47
CA ALA A 29 -2.93 -21.75 -2.18
C ALA A 29 -2.64 -20.85 -0.98
N ARG A 30 -2.11 -19.65 -1.19
CA ARG A 30 -1.84 -18.64 -0.14
C ARG A 30 -2.71 -17.40 -0.28
N ASP A 31 -3.69 -17.46 -1.18
CA ASP A 31 -4.61 -16.36 -1.44
C ASP A 31 -5.95 -16.61 -0.76
N VAL A 32 -6.33 -15.76 0.18
CA VAL A 32 -7.63 -15.81 0.86
C VAL A 32 -8.65 -15.10 -0.01
N ARG A 33 -9.60 -15.87 -0.52
CA ARG A 33 -10.65 -15.37 -1.43
C ARG A 33 -11.80 -14.76 -0.65
N SER A 34 -12.17 -15.35 0.48
CA SER A 34 -13.20 -14.81 1.37
C SER A 34 -12.87 -15.10 2.83
N GLY A 35 -13.40 -14.27 3.71
CA GLY A 35 -13.17 -14.39 5.14
C GLY A 35 -13.57 -13.14 5.91
N ARG A 36 -13.13 -13.12 7.16
CA ARG A 36 -13.35 -12.02 8.09
C ARG A 36 -12.03 -11.55 8.69
N LEU A 37 -11.89 -10.23 8.76
CA LEU A 37 -10.83 -9.58 9.54
C LEU A 37 -11.45 -8.91 10.76
N GLY A 38 -10.83 -9.06 11.91
CA GLY A 38 -11.27 -8.44 13.16
C GLY A 38 -10.12 -7.87 13.98
N CYS A 39 -10.41 -6.82 14.74
CA CYS A 39 -9.47 -6.23 15.69
C CYS A 39 -9.78 -6.75 17.11
N PRO A 40 -8.84 -7.43 17.78
CA PRO A 40 -9.07 -7.95 19.13
C PRO A 40 -9.13 -6.86 20.21
N ILE A 41 -8.71 -5.62 19.89
CA ILE A 41 -8.70 -4.52 20.85
C ILE A 41 -10.05 -3.82 20.91
N CYS A 42 -10.62 -3.43 19.77
CA CYS A 42 -11.85 -2.62 19.73
C CYS A 42 -13.07 -3.38 19.21
N GLY A 43 -12.91 -4.63 18.76
CA GLY A 43 -14.01 -5.41 18.20
C GLY A 43 -14.43 -4.98 16.78
N TRP A 44 -13.68 -4.09 16.11
CA TRP A 44 -13.95 -3.78 14.71
C TRP A 44 -13.81 -5.03 13.86
N GLU A 45 -14.77 -5.26 12.97
CA GLU A 45 -14.77 -6.39 12.06
C GLU A 45 -15.20 -5.96 10.65
N THR A 46 -14.68 -6.65 9.64
CA THR A 46 -15.15 -6.60 8.25
C THR A 46 -15.12 -7.99 7.62
N THR A 47 -16.07 -8.25 6.74
CA THR A 47 -16.06 -9.44 5.87
C THR A 47 -15.58 -9.02 4.49
N PHE A 48 -14.95 -9.96 3.76
CA PHE A 48 -14.51 -9.71 2.40
C PHE A 48 -14.73 -10.92 1.49
N THR A 49 -14.87 -10.63 0.20
CA THR A 49 -15.04 -11.61 -0.88
C THR A 49 -14.11 -11.24 -2.03
N ASP A 50 -13.85 -12.21 -2.92
CA ASP A 50 -12.97 -12.05 -4.09
C ASP A 50 -11.55 -11.51 -3.76
N GLY A 51 -11.09 -11.72 -2.53
CA GLY A 51 -9.78 -11.26 -2.06
C GLY A 51 -9.67 -9.75 -1.84
N VAL A 52 -10.77 -8.99 -1.93
CA VAL A 52 -10.84 -7.54 -1.76
C VAL A 52 -11.31 -7.20 -0.36
N VAL A 53 -10.48 -6.48 0.40
CA VAL A 53 -10.81 -6.07 1.77
C VAL A 53 -11.24 -4.62 1.80
N ASP A 54 -12.42 -4.33 2.37
CA ASP A 54 -12.90 -2.96 2.58
C ASP A 54 -12.89 -2.60 4.08
N PHE A 55 -12.08 -1.62 4.42
CA PHE A 55 -11.99 -1.03 5.76
C PHE A 55 -13.00 0.12 5.97
N GLY A 56 -13.76 0.46 4.94
CA GLY A 56 -14.73 1.56 4.95
C GLY A 56 -14.15 2.94 4.62
N GLY A 57 -15.03 3.85 4.19
CA GLY A 57 -14.69 5.25 3.97
C GLY A 57 -13.81 5.55 2.75
N SER A 58 -13.64 4.58 1.84
CA SER A 58 -12.81 4.76 0.65
C SER A 58 -13.57 5.33 -0.54
N ALA A 59 -12.83 5.99 -1.43
CA ALA A 59 -13.26 6.25 -2.80
C ALA A 59 -12.20 5.68 -3.75
N PRO A 60 -12.59 5.01 -4.86
CA PRO A 60 -11.65 4.57 -5.89
C PRO A 60 -10.88 5.76 -6.46
N ALA A 61 -9.65 5.53 -6.86
CA ALA A 61 -8.87 6.54 -7.55
C ALA A 61 -9.51 6.91 -8.88
N THR A 62 -9.52 8.19 -9.19
CA THR A 62 -10.12 8.75 -10.40
C THR A 62 -9.08 9.37 -11.33
N ARG A 63 -7.91 9.71 -10.82
CA ARG A 63 -6.84 10.34 -11.59
C ARG A 63 -5.89 9.29 -12.16
N PRO A 64 -5.58 9.37 -13.45
CA PRO A 64 -4.58 8.50 -14.05
C PRO A 64 -3.20 8.82 -13.48
N THR A 65 -2.30 7.83 -13.50
CA THR A 65 -0.89 8.03 -13.15
C THR A 65 -0.08 8.49 -14.36
N ALA A 66 0.92 9.32 -14.12
CA ALA A 66 1.97 9.64 -15.10
C ALA A 66 3.19 8.69 -14.98
N LEU A 67 3.23 7.85 -13.93
CA LEU A 67 4.31 6.90 -13.72
C LEU A 67 4.25 5.74 -14.73
N THR A 68 5.43 5.20 -15.01
CA THR A 68 5.58 3.93 -15.72
C THR A 68 6.09 2.86 -14.77
N VAL A 69 5.95 1.59 -15.16
CA VAL A 69 6.47 0.45 -14.38
C VAL A 69 7.97 0.55 -14.17
N ASP A 70 8.73 0.93 -15.21
CA ASP A 70 10.18 1.11 -15.12
C ASP A 70 10.57 2.24 -14.17
N ALA A 71 9.81 3.34 -14.15
CA ALA A 71 10.02 4.43 -13.20
C ALA A 71 9.77 3.97 -11.76
N ILE A 72 8.65 3.29 -11.49
CA ILE A 72 8.35 2.75 -10.16
C ILE A 72 9.45 1.81 -9.70
N ARG A 73 9.84 0.83 -10.53
CA ARG A 73 10.89 -0.13 -10.21
C ARG A 73 12.22 0.55 -9.88
N THR A 74 12.62 1.51 -10.71
CA THR A 74 13.89 2.23 -10.58
C THR A 74 13.90 3.12 -9.32
N PHE A 75 12.83 3.88 -9.12
CA PHE A 75 12.75 4.84 -8.01
C PHE A 75 12.62 4.15 -6.66
N LEU A 76 11.82 3.09 -6.56
CA LEU A 76 11.74 2.31 -5.32
C LEU A 76 13.04 1.52 -5.04
N GLY A 77 13.84 1.25 -6.08
CA GLY A 77 15.08 0.47 -5.94
C GLY A 77 14.81 -0.95 -5.48
N LEU A 78 13.70 -1.55 -5.90
CA LEU A 78 13.33 -2.91 -5.53
C LEU A 78 14.31 -3.90 -6.17
N SER A 79 15.15 -4.48 -5.33
CA SER A 79 16.10 -5.52 -5.72
C SER A 79 15.80 -6.81 -4.95
N GLY A 80 15.73 -7.92 -5.65
CA GLY A 80 15.46 -9.25 -5.10
C GLY A 80 14.00 -9.48 -4.66
N PRO A 81 13.65 -10.75 -4.46
CA PRO A 81 12.30 -11.18 -4.09
C PRO A 81 11.98 -10.94 -2.62
N GLY A 82 10.71 -11.15 -2.28
CA GLY A 82 10.17 -11.15 -0.91
C GLY A 82 9.60 -9.81 -0.48
N GLY A 83 8.75 -9.87 0.55
CA GLY A 83 8.11 -8.75 1.20
C GLY A 83 7.02 -8.08 0.37
N PHE A 84 6.50 -6.98 0.91
CA PHE A 84 5.39 -6.23 0.35
C PHE A 84 5.84 -4.83 -0.08
N ALA A 85 5.28 -4.37 -1.19
CA ALA A 85 5.31 -2.96 -1.59
C ALA A 85 3.86 -2.48 -1.82
N ALA A 86 3.58 -1.21 -1.55
CA ALA A 86 2.23 -0.70 -1.67
C ALA A 86 2.10 0.37 -2.76
N ILE A 87 0.92 0.42 -3.34
CA ILE A 87 0.51 1.42 -4.32
C ILE A 87 -0.81 2.03 -3.87
N VAL A 88 -0.84 3.35 -3.74
CA VAL A 88 -2.03 4.09 -3.31
C VAL A 88 -2.58 4.87 -4.50
N GLY A 89 -3.82 4.61 -4.85
CA GLY A 89 -4.53 5.35 -5.89
C GLY A 89 -4.23 4.95 -7.33
N GLY A 90 -4.17 5.94 -8.22
CA GLY A 90 -4.08 5.79 -9.67
C GLY A 90 -3.00 4.87 -10.21
N PRO A 91 -1.76 4.86 -9.65
CA PRO A 91 -0.71 3.93 -10.09
C PRO A 91 -1.07 2.45 -9.91
N GLY A 92 -2.13 2.12 -9.15
CA GLY A 92 -2.69 0.76 -9.06
C GLY A 92 -3.13 0.17 -10.40
N SER A 93 -3.37 0.99 -11.42
CA SER A 93 -3.63 0.53 -12.79
C SER A 93 -2.46 -0.25 -13.41
N LEU A 94 -1.24 -0.04 -12.91
CA LEU A 94 -0.01 -0.69 -13.38
C LEU A 94 0.28 -2.02 -12.66
N ALA A 95 -0.57 -2.44 -11.72
CA ALA A 95 -0.31 -3.56 -10.81
C ALA A 95 0.00 -4.87 -11.53
N ARG A 96 -0.71 -5.19 -12.60
CA ARG A 96 -0.49 -6.42 -13.38
C ARG A 96 0.90 -6.43 -14.00
N GLU A 97 1.28 -5.36 -14.67
CA GLU A 97 2.57 -5.23 -15.32
C GLU A 97 3.72 -5.21 -14.31
N LEU A 98 3.53 -4.54 -13.15
CA LEU A 98 4.47 -4.59 -12.03
C LEU A 98 4.66 -6.01 -11.51
N GLY A 99 3.59 -6.79 -11.35
CA GLY A 99 3.67 -8.18 -10.93
C GLY A 99 4.46 -9.06 -11.89
N GLU A 100 4.37 -8.80 -13.20
CA GLU A 100 5.12 -9.51 -14.24
C GLU A 100 6.61 -9.13 -14.25
N GLN A 101 6.93 -7.84 -14.07
CA GLN A 101 8.31 -7.33 -14.18
C GLN A 101 9.09 -7.36 -12.86
N VAL A 102 8.42 -7.21 -11.71
CA VAL A 102 9.05 -7.21 -10.38
C VAL A 102 8.68 -8.50 -9.65
N ARG A 103 9.28 -9.60 -10.09
CA ARG A 103 8.97 -10.94 -9.58
C ARG A 103 9.34 -11.12 -8.12
N GLY A 104 8.46 -11.80 -7.39
CA GLY A 104 8.69 -12.17 -5.99
C GLY A 104 8.40 -11.07 -4.97
N VAL A 105 7.91 -9.91 -5.39
CA VAL A 105 7.35 -8.86 -4.51
C VAL A 105 5.84 -8.97 -4.53
N SER A 106 5.21 -8.95 -3.36
CA SER A 106 3.75 -8.88 -3.23
C SER A 106 3.29 -7.42 -3.20
N TRP A 107 2.27 -7.10 -4.02
CA TRP A 107 1.77 -5.74 -4.15
C TRP A 107 0.50 -5.53 -3.35
N VAL A 108 0.43 -4.45 -2.59
CA VAL A 108 -0.78 -4.01 -1.87
C VAL A 108 -1.33 -2.78 -2.57
N LEU A 109 -2.49 -2.94 -3.18
CA LEU A 109 -3.18 -1.86 -3.91
C LEU A 109 -4.21 -1.23 -2.97
N VAL A 110 -3.94 -0.02 -2.53
CA VAL A 110 -4.83 0.74 -1.64
C VAL A 110 -5.64 1.72 -2.48
N ASN A 111 -6.96 1.58 -2.45
CA ASN A 111 -7.90 2.40 -3.22
C ASN A 111 -7.51 2.54 -4.70
N PRO A 112 -7.22 1.45 -5.42
CA PRO A 112 -6.87 1.52 -6.83
C PRO A 112 -8.07 2.01 -7.67
N PRO A 113 -7.87 2.29 -8.96
CA PRO A 113 -8.97 2.58 -9.88
C PRO A 113 -10.06 1.52 -9.86
N ALA A 114 -11.31 1.92 -10.08
CA ALA A 114 -12.44 1.02 -10.10
C ALA A 114 -12.23 -0.13 -11.10
N GLY A 115 -12.63 -1.35 -10.70
CA GLY A 115 -12.47 -2.55 -11.52
C GLY A 115 -11.09 -3.22 -11.43
N THR A 116 -10.16 -2.68 -10.65
CA THR A 116 -8.87 -3.34 -10.39
C THR A 116 -9.13 -4.64 -9.61
N ARG A 117 -8.51 -5.75 -10.07
CA ARG A 117 -8.68 -7.07 -9.47
C ARG A 117 -7.59 -7.40 -8.47
N ALA A 118 -7.95 -8.20 -7.47
CA ALA A 118 -7.01 -8.80 -6.51
C ALA A 118 -6.41 -10.09 -7.10
N ASP A 119 -5.62 -9.96 -8.16
CA ASP A 119 -4.95 -11.11 -8.79
C ASP A 119 -3.52 -11.23 -8.26
N PRO A 120 -3.08 -12.42 -7.80
CA PRO A 120 -1.71 -12.60 -7.32
C PRO A 120 -0.66 -12.15 -8.35
N PRO A 121 0.42 -11.47 -7.91
CA PRO A 121 0.84 -11.22 -6.52
C PRO A 121 0.21 -9.96 -5.87
N SER A 122 -0.91 -9.46 -6.39
CA SER A 122 -1.55 -8.24 -5.91
C SER A 122 -2.72 -8.54 -4.96
N SER A 123 -2.82 -7.75 -3.89
CA SER A 123 -3.97 -7.72 -2.98
C SER A 123 -4.62 -6.35 -3.04
N VAL A 124 -5.94 -6.28 -3.06
CA VAL A 124 -6.71 -5.02 -3.10
C VAL A 124 -7.32 -4.71 -1.74
N VAL A 125 -7.14 -3.46 -1.32
CA VAL A 125 -7.65 -2.94 -0.05
C VAL A 125 -8.32 -1.60 -0.28
N HIS A 126 -9.53 -1.42 0.23
CA HIS A 126 -10.24 -0.14 0.24
C HIS A 126 -10.29 0.42 1.66
N ALA A 127 -9.94 1.71 1.84
CA ALA A 127 -9.91 2.33 3.15
C ALA A 127 -9.98 3.87 3.08
N GLY A 128 -10.62 4.48 4.07
CA GLY A 128 -10.63 5.94 4.24
C GLY A 128 -9.35 6.50 4.87
N ARG A 129 -8.48 5.63 5.42
CA ARG A 129 -7.12 5.94 5.91
C ARG A 129 -6.20 4.78 5.57
N LEU A 130 -4.90 5.03 5.50
CA LEU A 130 -3.94 3.98 5.14
C LEU A 130 -3.99 2.83 6.17
N PRO A 131 -4.38 1.61 5.77
CA PRO A 131 -4.55 0.48 6.69
C PRO A 131 -3.28 -0.36 6.84
N LEU A 132 -2.10 0.24 6.67
CA LEU A 132 -0.81 -0.43 6.75
C LEU A 132 -0.10 -0.08 8.05
N LYS A 133 0.56 -1.06 8.66
CA LYS A 133 1.40 -0.88 9.84
C LYS A 133 2.64 -0.05 9.53
N ALA A 134 3.16 0.59 10.57
CA ALA A 134 4.44 1.29 10.48
C ALA A 134 5.57 0.31 10.13
N ALA A 135 6.52 0.75 9.31
CA ALA A 135 7.73 0.00 8.92
C ALA A 135 7.42 -1.44 8.44
N SER A 136 6.45 -1.59 7.55
CA SER A 136 5.97 -2.88 7.05
C SER A 136 6.13 -3.08 5.54
N MET A 137 6.44 -1.99 4.79
CA MET A 137 6.53 -2.02 3.32
C MET A 137 7.95 -1.78 2.84
N ARG A 138 8.36 -2.49 1.79
CA ARG A 138 9.65 -2.28 1.10
C ARG A 138 9.69 -1.02 0.24
N GLY A 139 8.55 -0.46 -0.06
CA GLY A 139 8.39 0.77 -0.80
C GLY A 139 6.92 1.12 -0.95
N ILE A 140 6.63 2.38 -1.17
CA ILE A 140 5.27 2.87 -1.41
C ILE A 140 5.28 3.86 -2.57
N VAL A 141 4.24 3.76 -3.41
CA VAL A 141 3.90 4.77 -4.42
C VAL A 141 2.59 5.42 -4.02
N VAL A 142 2.55 6.76 -3.97
CA VAL A 142 1.34 7.54 -3.69
C VAL A 142 0.94 8.31 -4.93
N GLY A 143 -0.22 8.00 -5.46
CA GLY A 143 -0.79 8.69 -6.63
C GLY A 143 -1.41 10.03 -6.31
N THR A 144 -1.71 10.80 -7.36
CA THR A 144 -2.20 12.18 -7.32
C THR A 144 -3.50 12.36 -6.54
N ASP A 145 -4.34 11.33 -6.42
CA ASP A 145 -5.59 11.41 -5.63
C ASP A 145 -5.33 11.61 -4.12
N TYR A 146 -4.16 11.17 -3.63
CA TYR A 146 -3.80 11.15 -2.21
C TYR A 146 -2.60 12.03 -1.85
N SER A 147 -1.83 12.47 -2.84
CA SER A 147 -0.58 13.20 -2.62
C SER A 147 -0.73 14.62 -2.06
N SER A 148 -1.91 15.22 -2.19
CA SER A 148 -2.21 16.54 -1.58
C SER A 148 -2.64 16.45 -0.11
N ASP A 149 -2.97 15.26 0.38
CA ASP A 149 -3.31 15.03 1.79
C ASP A 149 -2.06 14.65 2.59
N ALA A 150 -1.57 15.62 3.37
CA ALA A 150 -0.36 15.43 4.19
C ALA A 150 -0.47 14.28 5.19
N LYS A 151 -1.69 13.90 5.60
CA LYS A 151 -1.89 12.74 6.49
C LYS A 151 -1.68 11.44 5.75
N TRP A 152 -2.24 11.31 4.55
CA TRP A 152 -2.02 10.13 3.70
C TRP A 152 -0.55 9.95 3.36
N VAL A 153 0.14 11.03 2.95
CA VAL A 153 1.56 11.00 2.61
C VAL A 153 2.41 10.62 3.83
N ARG A 154 2.14 11.20 5.00
CA ARG A 154 2.86 10.87 6.25
C ARG A 154 2.64 9.42 6.66
N ASP A 155 1.40 8.93 6.63
CA ASP A 155 1.07 7.55 6.97
C ASP A 155 1.74 6.57 5.99
N ALA A 156 1.75 6.90 4.69
CA ALA A 156 2.42 6.11 3.65
C ALA A 156 3.94 6.01 3.90
N ILE A 157 4.61 7.14 4.14
CA ILE A 157 6.04 7.17 4.46
C ILE A 157 6.32 6.42 5.75
N GLY A 158 5.46 6.56 6.77
CA GLY A 158 5.55 5.83 8.03
C GLY A 158 5.46 4.30 7.86
N ALA A 159 4.75 3.81 6.85
CA ALA A 159 4.66 2.39 6.55
C ALA A 159 5.90 1.84 5.81
N VAL A 160 6.73 2.68 5.19
CA VAL A 160 7.98 2.24 4.55
C VAL A 160 9.00 1.81 5.61
N LEU A 161 9.73 0.74 5.36
CA LEU A 161 10.85 0.33 6.21
C LEU A 161 11.94 1.41 6.26
N PRO A 162 12.58 1.65 7.42
CA PRO A 162 13.68 2.61 7.53
C PRO A 162 14.78 2.37 6.48
N GLY A 163 15.30 3.44 5.89
CA GLY A 163 16.32 3.39 4.84
C GLY A 163 15.79 3.07 3.45
N LEU A 164 14.51 2.68 3.29
CA LEU A 164 13.92 2.36 1.99
C LEU A 164 13.17 3.56 1.39
N ARG A 165 12.82 3.41 0.11
CA ARG A 165 12.35 4.51 -0.73
C ARG A 165 10.84 4.52 -0.91
N PHE A 166 10.34 5.70 -1.26
CA PHE A 166 8.95 5.90 -1.68
C PHE A 166 8.90 6.91 -2.84
N VAL A 167 7.78 6.92 -3.54
CA VAL A 167 7.48 7.83 -4.65
C VAL A 167 6.14 8.49 -4.40
N VAL A 168 6.05 9.79 -4.63
CA VAL A 168 4.81 10.56 -4.52
C VAL A 168 4.59 11.35 -5.81
N GLU A 169 3.44 11.15 -6.46
CA GLU A 169 2.99 11.99 -7.59
C GLU A 169 2.37 13.27 -7.04
N GLY A 170 3.14 14.35 -7.01
CA GLY A 170 2.73 15.65 -6.50
C GLY A 170 3.92 16.51 -6.08
N PRO A 171 3.65 17.67 -5.49
CA PRO A 171 4.70 18.55 -5.00
C PRO A 171 5.45 17.91 -3.82
N VAL A 172 6.72 18.27 -3.68
CA VAL A 172 7.51 17.86 -2.51
C VAL A 172 6.89 18.42 -1.23
N MET A 173 6.83 17.57 -0.22
CA MET A 173 6.43 17.94 1.14
C MET A 173 7.64 17.84 2.07
N GLU A 174 7.89 18.89 2.83
CA GLU A 174 8.85 18.83 3.94
C GLU A 174 8.25 18.03 5.10
N LEU A 175 8.81 16.85 5.35
CA LEU A 175 8.36 15.94 6.39
C LEU A 175 9.55 15.51 7.25
N PRO A 176 9.38 15.46 8.59
CA PRO A 176 10.42 14.94 9.48
C PRO A 176 10.79 13.49 9.15
N GLY A 177 12.08 13.17 9.22
CA GLY A 177 12.57 11.80 8.99
C GLY A 177 12.52 11.36 7.52
N VAL A 178 12.59 12.33 6.59
CA VAL A 178 12.58 12.08 5.15
C VAL A 178 13.80 12.74 4.49
N ASP A 179 14.52 11.95 3.70
CA ASP A 179 15.56 12.44 2.80
C ASP A 179 14.99 12.53 1.38
N VAL A 180 14.84 13.71 0.82
CA VAL A 180 14.45 13.88 -0.59
C VAL A 180 15.64 13.48 -1.47
N LEU A 181 15.45 12.48 -2.33
CA LEU A 181 16.50 11.95 -3.22
C LEU A 181 16.47 12.60 -4.60
N GLY A 182 15.32 13.07 -5.03
CA GLY A 182 15.13 13.72 -6.29
C GLY A 182 13.71 14.20 -6.50
N GLU A 183 13.58 15.22 -7.34
CA GLU A 183 12.32 15.84 -7.72
C GLU A 183 12.30 16.03 -9.22
N THR A 184 11.15 15.87 -9.83
CA THR A 184 10.87 16.20 -11.22
C THR A 184 9.47 16.77 -11.31
N ASP A 185 9.10 17.27 -12.49
CA ASP A 185 7.80 17.90 -12.69
C ASP A 185 6.65 16.92 -12.37
N GLY A 186 5.94 17.21 -11.28
CA GLY A 186 4.78 16.42 -10.85
C GLY A 186 5.07 15.17 -10.01
N MET A 187 6.32 14.89 -9.62
CA MET A 187 6.63 13.80 -8.68
C MET A 187 7.94 14.03 -7.92
N TRP A 188 8.08 13.32 -6.81
CA TRP A 188 9.34 13.26 -6.06
C TRP A 188 9.58 11.86 -5.48
N VAL A 189 10.85 11.58 -5.25
CA VAL A 189 11.35 10.35 -4.66
C VAL A 189 12.04 10.69 -3.35
N GLY A 190 11.66 10.00 -2.31
CA GLY A 190 12.30 10.14 -1.02
C GLY A 190 12.73 8.81 -0.42
N ARG A 191 13.48 8.91 0.65
CA ARG A 191 13.89 7.79 1.49
C ARG A 191 13.46 8.08 2.93
N ARG A 192 12.86 7.11 3.59
CA ARG A 192 12.64 7.19 5.03
C ARG A 192 13.98 7.08 5.74
N SER A 193 14.32 8.07 6.57
CA SER A 193 15.59 8.07 7.31
C SER A 193 15.71 6.84 8.21
N SER A 194 16.93 6.35 8.36
CA SER A 194 17.22 5.20 9.23
C SER A 194 17.37 5.61 10.68
N ASP A 195 17.67 6.87 10.93
CA ASP A 195 17.89 7.43 12.25
C ASP A 195 16.56 7.83 12.90
N ARG A 196 16.44 7.55 14.19
CA ARG A 196 15.36 8.01 15.05
C ARG A 196 15.68 9.35 15.65
#